data_0816a98386ad02cad1d1593ec84e04f2
#
_entry.id   0816a98386ad02cad1d1593ec84e04f2
#
_cell.length_a   1.000
_cell.length_b   1.000
_cell.length_c   1.000
_cell.angle_alpha   90.00
_cell.angle_beta   90.00
_cell.angle_gamma   90.00
#
_symmetry.space_group_name_H-M   'P 1'
#
loop_
_entity.id
_entity.type
_entity.pdbx_description
1 polymer ?
#
loop_
_entity_poly.entity_id
_entity_poly.type
_entity_poly.pdbx_seq_one_letter_code
_entity_poly.pdbx_strand_id
1 'polypeptide(L)'
;HAGKYNMLTGDRPTGRLHLGHYFGTIVERVRLQNLGVHTNIIIADYQVITDRDTTEHIADNVYNMVIDYLACGIDPEKTMIFTHSAVPALNQLMLPFLSLVTESELHRNPTVKTEQEASGHALTGLLLTYPVHQACDILFCKGNIVPVGRDQLPHIEITSKIARRFNERYGKVFPEVSGLLTSTPLIPGLDGRKMSKSYGNAISLSMTAEETAKLIKKSKTDSERMITFDPDNRPGVSALLTTAGICTGRDPKEIADEIGMGGGGALKAYVIDAVNSYFEPIRQRRTEFAAQPDLIGDIIHDGNARANVIANATLDEVREAMGMVY
;
A
#
# COMPACT_ATOMS: atom_id res chain seq x y z
N HIS A 1 4.72 23.62 6.49
CA HIS A 1 5.25 22.93 7.69
C HIS A 1 5.38 21.42 7.53
N ALA A 2 5.78 20.95 6.32
CA ALA A 2 5.97 19.54 6.01
C ALA A 2 6.93 18.83 6.99
N GLY A 3 7.96 19.52 7.46
CA GLY A 3 8.96 18.96 8.39
C GLY A 3 8.46 18.56 9.78
N LYS A 4 7.19 18.85 10.13
CA LYS A 4 6.56 18.38 11.37
C LYS A 4 6.01 16.95 11.25
N TYR A 5 5.88 16.45 10.04
CA TYR A 5 5.27 15.16 9.76
C TYR A 5 6.32 14.11 9.48
N ASN A 6 6.15 12.98 10.14
CA ASN A 6 6.92 11.77 9.93
C ASN A 6 5.95 10.68 9.52
N MET A 7 5.95 10.34 8.23
CA MET A 7 4.98 9.45 7.62
C MET A 7 5.53 8.02 7.61
N LEU A 8 4.71 7.09 8.04
CA LEU A 8 4.92 5.68 7.76
C LEU A 8 3.81 5.16 6.87
N THR A 9 4.19 4.42 5.85
CA THR A 9 3.29 3.68 4.98
C THR A 9 3.98 2.41 4.53
N GLY A 10 3.26 1.49 3.93
CA GLY A 10 3.86 0.27 3.45
C GLY A 10 2.91 -0.63 2.69
N ASP A 11 3.47 -1.71 2.19
CA ASP A 11 2.77 -2.72 1.44
C ASP A 11 3.26 -4.11 1.82
N ARG A 12 2.38 -5.10 1.67
CA ARG A 12 2.73 -6.52 1.81
C ARG A 12 3.28 -7.04 0.48
N PRO A 13 4.43 -7.73 0.48
CA PRO A 13 5.00 -8.28 -0.75
C PRO A 13 4.31 -9.59 -1.16
N THR A 14 3.01 -9.53 -1.43
CA THR A 14 2.16 -10.68 -1.78
C THR A 14 2.06 -10.92 -3.29
N GLY A 15 2.59 -10.03 -4.10
CA GLY A 15 2.55 -10.10 -5.55
C GLY A 15 2.94 -8.77 -6.19
N ARG A 16 2.55 -8.59 -7.44
CA ARG A 16 2.84 -7.37 -8.20
C ARG A 16 1.93 -6.23 -7.77
N LEU A 17 2.47 -5.02 -7.71
CA LEU A 17 1.68 -3.82 -7.53
C LEU A 17 0.84 -3.55 -8.80
N HIS A 18 -0.37 -3.07 -8.62
CA HIS A 18 -1.30 -2.75 -9.71
C HIS A 18 -1.77 -1.28 -9.64
N LEU A 19 -2.59 -0.89 -10.63
CA LEU A 19 -3.07 0.50 -10.74
C LEU A 19 -3.81 0.98 -9.48
N GLY A 20 -4.50 0.10 -8.80
CA GLY A 20 -5.17 0.43 -7.53
C GLY A 20 -4.19 0.86 -6.44
N HIS A 21 -3.05 0.21 -6.32
CA HIS A 21 -1.97 0.62 -5.42
C HIS A 21 -1.36 1.97 -5.86
N TYR A 22 -1.11 2.10 -7.15
CA TYR A 22 -0.50 3.32 -7.70
C TYR A 22 -1.36 4.56 -7.44
N PHE A 23 -2.59 4.56 -7.93
CA PHE A 23 -3.49 5.69 -7.77
C PHE A 23 -4.02 5.85 -6.34
N GLY A 24 -4.16 4.73 -5.62
CA GLY A 24 -4.67 4.72 -4.25
C GLY A 24 -3.68 5.25 -3.22
N THR A 25 -2.39 4.96 -3.36
CA THR A 25 -1.40 5.29 -2.33
C THR A 25 -0.07 5.84 -2.85
N ILE A 26 0.50 5.25 -3.91
CA ILE A 26 1.87 5.58 -4.32
C ILE A 26 1.99 7.03 -4.82
N VAL A 27 1.04 7.50 -5.60
CA VAL A 27 1.00 8.90 -6.07
C VAL A 27 1.06 9.87 -4.90
N GLU A 28 0.29 9.61 -3.85
CA GLU A 28 0.25 10.46 -2.65
C GLU A 28 1.57 10.39 -1.86
N ARG A 29 2.18 9.23 -1.77
CA ARG A 29 3.49 9.05 -1.13
C ARG A 29 4.57 9.89 -1.82
N VAL A 30 4.60 9.85 -3.15
CA VAL A 30 5.53 10.63 -3.98
C VAL A 30 5.27 12.13 -3.79
N ARG A 31 4.02 12.55 -3.80
CA ARG A 31 3.64 13.94 -3.58
C ARG A 31 4.10 14.44 -2.21
N LEU A 32 3.86 13.70 -1.15
CA LEU A 32 4.26 14.05 0.22
C LEU A 32 5.78 14.07 0.37
N GLN A 33 6.48 13.09 -0.20
CA GLN A 33 7.93 13.08 -0.26
C GLN A 33 8.48 14.36 -0.89
N ASN A 34 7.93 14.75 -2.04
CA ASN A 34 8.39 15.92 -2.78
C ASN A 34 8.05 17.25 -2.10
N LEU A 35 7.03 17.26 -1.23
CA LEU A 35 6.71 18.38 -0.35
C LEU A 35 7.65 18.49 0.87
N GLY A 36 8.55 17.55 1.07
CA GLY A 36 9.49 17.54 2.18
C GLY A 36 8.96 16.88 3.45
N VAL A 37 7.89 16.09 3.35
CA VAL A 37 7.45 15.22 4.46
C VAL A 37 8.46 14.11 4.64
N HIS A 38 8.91 13.89 5.87
CA HIS A 38 9.78 12.75 6.15
C HIS A 38 9.01 11.45 5.94
N THR A 39 9.49 10.62 5.01
CA THR A 39 8.74 9.47 4.50
C THR A 39 9.49 8.17 4.76
N ASN A 40 8.78 7.19 5.32
CA ASN A 40 9.27 5.84 5.55
C ASN A 40 8.30 4.85 4.90
N ILE A 41 8.84 3.93 4.12
CA ILE A 41 8.07 2.86 3.48
C ILE A 41 8.56 1.51 4.01
N ILE A 42 7.67 0.79 4.67
CA ILE A 42 7.93 -0.57 5.09
C ILE A 42 7.41 -1.57 4.04
N ILE A 43 8.25 -2.52 3.67
CA ILE A 43 7.82 -3.69 2.94
C ILE A 43 7.58 -4.78 3.99
N ALA A 44 6.31 -5.06 4.24
CA ALA A 44 5.86 -5.87 5.37
C ALA A 44 5.97 -7.36 5.07
N ASP A 45 7.19 -7.87 4.96
CA ASP A 45 7.45 -9.27 4.58
C ASP A 45 6.91 -10.28 5.62
N TYR A 46 7.04 -10.03 6.91
CA TYR A 46 6.44 -10.89 7.92
C TYR A 46 4.91 -10.92 7.86
N GLN A 47 4.27 -9.87 7.38
CA GLN A 47 2.81 -9.85 7.28
C GLN A 47 2.27 -10.79 6.18
N VAL A 48 3.12 -11.28 5.29
CA VAL A 48 2.72 -12.29 4.30
C VAL A 48 2.25 -13.58 4.96
N ILE A 49 2.88 -13.97 6.08
CA ILE A 49 2.56 -15.21 6.78
C ILE A 49 1.32 -15.13 7.68
N THR A 50 0.62 -14.00 7.72
CA THR A 50 -0.66 -13.89 8.43
C THR A 50 -1.76 -14.73 7.80
N ASP A 51 -1.76 -14.87 6.49
CA ASP A 51 -2.81 -15.53 5.70
C ASP A 51 -2.28 -16.39 4.55
N ARG A 52 -0.96 -16.64 4.49
CA ARG A 52 -0.33 -17.45 3.44
C ARG A 52 0.61 -18.49 4.03
N ASP A 53 0.59 -19.67 3.44
CA ASP A 53 1.37 -20.82 3.91
C ASP A 53 2.73 -20.94 3.21
N THR A 54 2.99 -20.11 2.18
CA THR A 54 4.24 -20.14 1.42
C THR A 54 4.96 -18.81 1.44
N THR A 55 6.28 -18.91 1.51
CA THR A 55 7.20 -17.76 1.48
C THR A 55 8.10 -17.76 0.25
N GLU A 56 7.87 -18.66 -0.68
CA GLU A 56 8.74 -18.96 -1.82
C GLU A 56 9.04 -17.73 -2.70
N HIS A 57 8.07 -16.83 -2.86
CA HIS A 57 8.21 -15.67 -3.76
C HIS A 57 8.41 -14.33 -3.03
N ILE A 58 8.59 -14.33 -1.71
CA ILE A 58 8.67 -13.07 -0.95
C ILE A 58 9.85 -12.22 -1.42
N ALA A 59 11.04 -12.80 -1.55
CA ALA A 59 12.23 -12.07 -1.96
C ALA A 59 12.05 -11.41 -3.34
N ASP A 60 11.57 -12.16 -4.33
CA ASP A 60 11.29 -11.63 -5.67
C ASP A 60 10.25 -10.51 -5.64
N ASN A 61 9.21 -10.68 -4.85
CA ASN A 61 8.17 -9.66 -4.69
C ASN A 61 8.72 -8.38 -4.05
N VAL A 62 9.61 -8.50 -3.06
CA VAL A 62 10.29 -7.35 -2.44
C VAL A 62 11.11 -6.58 -3.46
N TYR A 63 11.96 -7.27 -4.24
CA TYR A 63 12.78 -6.62 -5.27
C TYR A 63 11.93 -5.93 -6.33
N ASN A 64 10.89 -6.59 -6.82
CA ASN A 64 10.00 -6.00 -7.81
C ASN A 64 9.21 -4.81 -7.27
N MET A 65 8.83 -4.86 -6.01
CA MET A 65 8.14 -3.77 -5.34
C MET A 65 9.02 -2.52 -5.24
N VAL A 66 10.29 -2.68 -4.91
CA VAL A 66 11.27 -1.57 -4.88
C VAL A 66 11.47 -0.99 -6.29
N ILE A 67 11.59 -1.83 -7.30
CA ILE A 67 11.67 -1.39 -8.71
C ILE A 67 10.45 -0.53 -9.06
N ASP A 68 9.25 -0.98 -8.69
CA ASP A 68 8.01 -0.22 -8.92
C ASP A 68 8.01 1.11 -8.19
N TYR A 69 8.42 1.15 -6.92
CA TYR A 69 8.52 2.39 -6.15
C TYR A 69 9.45 3.42 -6.83
N LEU A 70 10.63 2.99 -7.23
CA LEU A 70 11.60 3.86 -7.89
C LEU A 70 11.07 4.36 -9.24
N ALA A 71 10.45 3.47 -10.03
CA ALA A 71 9.84 3.84 -11.30
C ALA A 71 8.71 4.86 -11.14
N CYS A 72 7.98 4.80 -10.04
CA CYS A 72 6.88 5.72 -9.72
C CYS A 72 7.35 7.06 -9.13
N GLY A 73 8.63 7.21 -8.81
CA GLY A 73 9.20 8.47 -8.33
C GLY A 73 9.57 8.50 -6.85
N ILE A 74 9.53 7.37 -6.15
CA ILE A 74 10.10 7.29 -4.80
C ILE A 74 11.61 7.44 -4.89
N ASP A 75 12.13 8.41 -4.15
CA ASP A 75 13.56 8.72 -4.08
C ASP A 75 14.15 8.10 -2.81
N PRO A 76 15.07 7.12 -2.92
CA PRO A 76 15.63 6.44 -1.75
C PRO A 76 16.52 7.34 -0.88
N GLU A 77 16.94 8.50 -1.37
CA GLU A 77 17.64 9.50 -0.56
C GLU A 77 16.71 10.29 0.34
N LYS A 78 15.45 10.46 -0.09
CA LYS A 78 14.40 11.19 0.66
C LYS A 78 13.50 10.25 1.47
N THR A 79 13.34 9.03 1.02
CA THR A 79 12.44 8.03 1.59
C THR A 79 13.22 6.79 2.00
N MET A 80 13.07 6.39 3.26
CA MET A 80 13.65 5.15 3.77
C MET A 80 12.77 3.96 3.39
N ILE A 81 13.33 2.98 2.68
CA ILE A 81 12.65 1.75 2.28
C ILE A 81 13.30 0.59 3.02
N PHE A 82 12.51 -0.17 3.78
CA PHE A 82 13.03 -1.25 4.62
C PHE A 82 12.04 -2.40 4.76
N THR A 83 12.48 -3.52 5.36
CA THR A 83 11.68 -4.73 5.55
C THR A 83 11.58 -5.10 7.04
N HIS A 84 10.45 -5.70 7.47
CA HIS A 84 10.26 -6.18 8.84
C HIS A 84 11.38 -7.12 9.29
N SER A 85 11.66 -8.15 8.49
CA SER A 85 12.55 -9.24 8.87
C SER A 85 13.99 -8.82 9.08
N ALA A 86 14.40 -7.70 8.47
CA ALA A 86 15.75 -7.17 8.59
C ALA A 86 15.94 -6.19 9.76
N VAL A 87 14.89 -5.89 10.54
CA VAL A 87 14.91 -4.90 11.63
C VAL A 87 14.45 -5.55 12.95
N PRO A 88 15.32 -6.33 13.62
CA PRO A 88 14.94 -7.08 14.82
C PRO A 88 14.38 -6.22 15.95
N ALA A 89 14.94 -5.04 16.19
CA ALA A 89 14.50 -4.17 17.28
C ALA A 89 13.07 -3.65 17.10
N LEU A 90 12.62 -3.42 15.84
CA LEU A 90 11.23 -3.12 15.55
C LEU A 90 10.31 -4.25 16.02
N ASN A 91 10.65 -5.49 15.70
CA ASN A 91 9.87 -6.66 16.08
C ASN A 91 9.90 -6.90 17.59
N GLN A 92 10.97 -6.55 18.27
CA GLN A 92 11.09 -6.68 19.72
C GLN A 92 10.14 -5.75 20.48
N LEU A 93 9.69 -4.65 19.90
CA LEU A 93 8.64 -3.79 20.49
C LEU A 93 7.30 -4.50 20.66
N MET A 94 7.11 -5.63 19.97
CA MET A 94 5.86 -6.40 20.02
C MET A 94 5.49 -6.83 21.45
N LEU A 95 6.45 -7.27 22.25
CA LEU A 95 6.17 -7.71 23.62
C LEU A 95 5.68 -6.58 24.52
N PRO A 96 6.38 -5.45 24.64
CA PRO A 96 5.85 -4.30 25.42
C PRO A 96 4.49 -3.84 24.92
N PHE A 97 4.27 -3.81 23.61
CA PHE A 97 3.01 -3.32 23.03
C PHE A 97 1.85 -4.29 23.25
N LEU A 98 2.08 -5.59 23.14
CA LEU A 98 1.07 -6.62 23.45
C LEU A 98 0.60 -6.52 24.91
N SER A 99 1.45 -6.11 25.85
CA SER A 99 1.08 -5.93 27.25
C SER A 99 0.11 -4.77 27.48
N LEU A 100 -0.07 -3.90 26.49
CA LEU A 100 -0.90 -2.70 26.57
C LEU A 100 -2.29 -2.86 25.94
N VAL A 101 -2.58 -3.99 25.32
CA VAL A 101 -3.86 -4.30 24.70
C VAL A 101 -4.43 -5.59 25.26
N THR A 102 -5.75 -5.65 25.35
CA THR A 102 -6.44 -6.85 25.82
C THR A 102 -6.84 -7.75 24.63
N GLU A 103 -6.98 -9.03 24.90
CA GLU A 103 -7.54 -9.99 23.94
C GLU A 103 -8.90 -9.53 23.39
N SER A 104 -9.76 -9.03 24.28
CA SER A 104 -11.08 -8.52 23.92
C SER A 104 -11.02 -7.35 22.95
N GLU A 105 -10.05 -6.44 23.10
CA GLU A 105 -9.84 -5.33 22.17
C GLU A 105 -9.41 -5.83 20.80
N LEU A 106 -8.55 -6.84 20.74
CA LEU A 106 -8.09 -7.44 19.49
C LEU A 106 -9.21 -8.18 18.75
N HIS A 107 -10.02 -8.96 19.47
CA HIS A 107 -11.16 -9.66 18.89
C HIS A 107 -12.27 -8.74 18.36
N ARG A 108 -12.39 -7.54 18.89
CA ARG A 108 -13.37 -6.55 18.40
C ARG A 108 -12.96 -5.84 17.12
N ASN A 109 -11.73 -6.02 16.65
CA ASN A 109 -11.27 -5.37 15.43
C ASN A 109 -12.02 -5.94 14.20
N PRO A 110 -12.80 -5.11 13.49
CA PRO A 110 -13.61 -5.57 12.37
C PRO A 110 -12.76 -6.05 11.18
N THR A 111 -11.58 -5.48 10.99
CA THR A 111 -10.69 -5.83 9.88
C THR A 111 -10.10 -7.23 10.08
N VAL A 112 -9.70 -7.57 11.31
CA VAL A 112 -9.21 -8.93 11.64
C VAL A 112 -10.29 -9.98 11.37
N LYS A 113 -11.54 -9.71 11.76
CA LYS A 113 -12.66 -10.61 11.48
C LYS A 113 -12.88 -10.82 9.98
N THR A 114 -12.90 -9.72 9.23
CA THR A 114 -13.09 -9.78 7.78
C THR A 114 -11.97 -10.56 7.09
N GLU A 115 -10.74 -10.36 7.49
CA GLU A 115 -9.58 -11.08 6.93
C GLU A 115 -9.60 -12.57 7.29
N GLN A 116 -10.00 -12.92 8.51
CA GLN A 116 -10.17 -14.31 8.92
C GLN A 116 -11.24 -15.01 8.07
N GLU A 117 -12.38 -14.38 7.87
CA GLU A 117 -13.48 -14.91 7.05
C GLU A 117 -13.04 -15.07 5.59
N ALA A 118 -12.34 -14.07 5.04
CA ALA A 118 -11.87 -14.09 3.66
C ALA A 118 -10.78 -15.15 3.40
N SER A 119 -9.90 -15.38 4.36
CA SER A 119 -8.79 -16.34 4.23
C SER A 119 -9.25 -17.78 4.36
N GLY A 120 -10.35 -18.05 5.06
CA GLY A 120 -10.81 -19.38 5.40
C GLY A 120 -9.90 -20.15 6.37
N HIS A 121 -8.88 -19.50 6.92
CA HIS A 121 -7.94 -20.07 7.88
C HIS A 121 -8.40 -19.89 9.33
N ALA A 122 -7.85 -20.71 10.21
CA ALA A 122 -8.02 -20.52 11.65
C ALA A 122 -7.40 -19.17 12.08
N LEU A 123 -7.95 -18.57 13.14
CA LEU A 123 -7.38 -17.35 13.73
C LEU A 123 -6.08 -17.70 14.45
N THR A 124 -4.96 -17.51 13.78
CA THR A 124 -3.63 -17.68 14.38
C THR A 124 -3.28 -16.53 15.32
N GLY A 125 -2.28 -16.73 16.17
CA GLY A 125 -1.76 -15.67 17.03
C GLY A 125 -1.30 -14.46 16.22
N LEU A 126 -0.64 -14.67 15.08
CA LEU A 126 -0.19 -13.57 14.23
C LEU A 126 -1.36 -12.82 13.57
N LEU A 127 -2.36 -13.52 13.06
CA LEU A 127 -3.54 -12.88 12.46
C LEU A 127 -4.33 -12.08 13.50
N LEU A 128 -4.48 -12.57 14.72
CA LEU A 128 -5.14 -11.83 15.81
C LEU A 128 -4.36 -10.58 16.21
N THR A 129 -3.03 -10.66 16.25
CA THR A 129 -2.16 -9.63 16.84
C THR A 129 -1.48 -8.73 15.80
N TYR A 130 -1.68 -8.95 14.50
CA TYR A 130 -0.98 -8.13 13.49
C TYR A 130 -1.25 -6.61 13.61
N PRO A 131 -2.41 -6.12 14.11
CA PRO A 131 -2.57 -4.69 14.37
C PRO A 131 -1.56 -4.13 15.39
N VAL A 132 -1.12 -4.94 16.35
CA VAL A 132 -0.05 -4.58 17.29
C VAL A 132 1.31 -4.57 16.59
N HIS A 133 1.57 -5.50 15.70
CA HIS A 133 2.77 -5.50 14.87
C HIS A 133 2.81 -4.26 13.96
N GLN A 134 1.69 -3.88 13.39
CA GLN A 134 1.58 -2.63 12.63
C GLN A 134 1.85 -1.40 13.50
N ALA A 135 1.46 -1.40 14.77
CA ALA A 135 1.84 -0.34 15.70
C ALA A 135 3.36 -0.28 15.91
N CYS A 136 4.05 -1.42 15.93
CA CYS A 136 5.52 -1.45 15.95
C CYS A 136 6.12 -0.74 14.72
N ASP A 137 5.55 -0.97 13.54
CA ASP A 137 6.00 -0.34 12.30
C ASP A 137 5.90 1.18 12.33
N ILE A 138 4.83 1.69 12.91
CA ILE A 138 4.56 3.12 12.99
C ILE A 138 5.41 3.77 14.09
N LEU A 139 5.47 3.15 15.26
CA LEU A 139 6.03 3.78 16.46
C LEU A 139 7.54 3.63 16.57
N PHE A 140 8.16 2.61 15.97
CA PHE A 140 9.62 2.49 16.05
C PHE A 140 10.34 3.69 15.43
N CYS A 141 9.79 4.26 14.37
CA CYS A 141 10.34 5.43 13.69
C CYS A 141 9.70 6.75 14.12
N LYS A 142 8.93 6.75 15.20
CA LYS A 142 8.18 7.92 15.67
C LYS A 142 7.22 8.48 14.62
N GLY A 143 6.62 7.62 13.83
CA GLY A 143 5.61 8.01 12.84
C GLY A 143 4.43 8.71 13.51
N ASN A 144 4.00 9.84 12.96
CA ASN A 144 2.87 10.60 13.49
C ASN A 144 1.73 10.77 12.49
N ILE A 145 1.97 10.39 11.23
CA ILE A 145 0.95 10.42 10.18
C ILE A 145 1.04 9.14 9.34
N VAL A 146 -0.12 8.55 9.07
CA VAL A 146 -0.23 7.31 8.28
C VAL A 146 -1.32 7.51 7.22
N PRO A 147 -0.99 7.52 5.93
CA PRO A 147 -1.98 7.53 4.86
C PRO A 147 -2.80 6.24 4.90
N VAL A 148 -4.10 6.36 5.00
CA VAL A 148 -5.00 5.21 5.14
C VAL A 148 -6.31 5.39 4.38
N GLY A 149 -6.90 4.27 3.96
CA GLY A 149 -8.32 4.19 3.65
C GLY A 149 -9.15 4.13 4.93
N ARG A 150 -10.45 4.36 4.82
CA ARG A 150 -11.36 4.35 5.99
C ARG A 150 -11.40 3.02 6.72
N ASP A 151 -11.26 1.92 5.99
CA ASP A 151 -11.23 0.55 6.53
C ASP A 151 -10.01 0.28 7.42
N GLN A 152 -8.93 1.05 7.29
CA GLN A 152 -7.70 0.91 8.08
C GLN A 152 -7.68 1.80 9.35
N LEU A 153 -8.66 2.69 9.53
CA LEU A 153 -8.74 3.53 10.73
C LEU A 153 -8.74 2.75 12.05
N PRO A 154 -9.38 1.58 12.17
CA PRO A 154 -9.31 0.78 13.41
C PRO A 154 -7.90 0.39 13.80
N HIS A 155 -6.98 0.17 12.85
CA HIS A 155 -5.57 -0.13 13.15
C HIS A 155 -4.82 1.09 13.68
N ILE A 156 -5.13 2.27 13.14
CA ILE A 156 -4.55 3.53 13.64
C ILE A 156 -5.05 3.84 15.05
N GLU A 157 -6.30 3.52 15.37
CA GLU A 157 -6.84 3.64 16.72
C GLU A 157 -6.10 2.75 17.73
N ILE A 158 -5.77 1.51 17.36
CA ILE A 158 -4.97 0.60 18.19
C ILE A 158 -3.58 1.17 18.42
N THR A 159 -2.92 1.66 17.36
CA THR A 159 -1.61 2.29 17.46
C THR A 159 -1.64 3.50 18.42
N SER A 160 -2.65 4.36 18.28
CA SER A 160 -2.82 5.53 19.15
C SER A 160 -3.05 5.14 20.61
N LYS A 161 -3.83 4.10 20.86
CA LYS A 161 -4.04 3.56 22.21
C LYS A 161 -2.74 3.03 22.82
N ILE A 162 -1.96 2.29 22.05
CA ILE A 162 -0.68 1.75 22.51
C ILE A 162 0.28 2.89 22.87
N ALA A 163 0.43 3.87 22.00
CA ALA A 163 1.30 5.02 22.22
C ALA A 163 0.89 5.79 23.50
N ARG A 164 -0.38 6.09 23.64
CA ARG A 164 -0.91 6.80 24.83
C ARG A 164 -0.72 5.99 26.10
N ARG A 165 -1.09 4.71 26.11
CA ARG A 165 -0.98 3.83 27.27
C ARG A 165 0.47 3.63 27.69
N PHE A 166 1.38 3.51 26.74
CA PHE A 166 2.81 3.44 27.01
C PHE A 166 3.29 4.72 27.70
N ASN A 167 2.97 5.88 27.12
CA ASN A 167 3.38 7.18 27.64
C ASN A 167 2.82 7.45 29.04
N GLU A 168 1.56 7.09 29.29
CA GLU A 168 0.92 7.25 30.62
C GLU A 168 1.57 6.35 31.66
N ARG A 169 1.97 5.14 31.30
CA ARG A 169 2.51 4.15 32.24
C ARG A 169 3.99 4.32 32.51
N TYR A 170 4.79 4.62 31.47
CA TYR A 170 6.25 4.58 31.54
C TYR A 170 6.94 5.93 31.29
N GLY A 171 6.23 6.91 30.78
CA GLY A 171 6.78 8.21 30.40
C GLY A 171 6.70 8.46 28.90
N LYS A 172 6.79 9.71 28.50
CA LYS A 172 6.59 10.15 27.11
C LYS A 172 7.72 9.70 26.20
N VAL A 173 7.44 8.73 25.35
CA VAL A 173 8.35 8.20 24.31
C VAL A 173 7.76 8.38 22.91
N PHE A 174 6.46 8.16 22.75
CA PHE A 174 5.83 8.10 21.44
C PHE A 174 4.97 9.33 21.12
N PRO A 175 4.93 9.76 19.84
CA PRO A 175 4.08 10.85 19.41
C PRO A 175 2.61 10.45 19.37
N GLU A 176 1.72 11.43 19.23
CA GLU A 176 0.35 11.19 18.80
C GLU A 176 0.35 10.79 17.34
N VAL A 177 -0.47 9.80 16.98
CA VAL A 177 -0.56 9.25 15.61
C VAL A 177 -1.93 9.57 15.04
N SER A 178 -1.94 10.10 13.81
CA SER A 178 -3.16 10.40 13.06
C SER A 178 -3.18 9.68 11.73
N GLY A 179 -4.35 9.21 11.33
CA GLY A 179 -4.58 8.73 9.98
C GLY A 179 -4.80 9.90 9.02
N LEU A 180 -4.14 9.88 7.90
CA LEU A 180 -4.41 10.79 6.79
C LEU A 180 -5.32 10.07 5.79
N LEU A 181 -6.58 10.48 5.74
CA LEU A 181 -7.51 9.98 4.73
C LEU A 181 -7.13 10.56 3.38
N THR A 182 -6.78 9.68 2.45
CA THR A 182 -6.46 10.09 1.09
C THR A 182 -7.74 10.35 0.31
N SER A 183 -7.77 11.46 -0.41
CA SER A 183 -8.88 11.84 -1.31
C SER A 183 -8.76 11.20 -2.69
N THR A 184 -7.85 10.25 -2.87
CA THR A 184 -7.63 9.60 -4.16
C THR A 184 -8.86 8.79 -4.58
N PRO A 185 -9.30 8.94 -5.83
CA PRO A 185 -10.42 8.14 -6.33
C PRO A 185 -10.07 6.66 -6.33
N LEU A 186 -11.00 5.85 -5.86
CA LEU A 186 -10.90 4.40 -5.96
C LEU A 186 -10.96 4.00 -7.43
N ILE A 187 -9.88 3.39 -7.93
CA ILE A 187 -9.90 2.82 -9.28
C ILE A 187 -10.47 1.40 -9.19
N PRO A 188 -11.57 1.11 -9.90
CA PRO A 188 -12.13 -0.23 -9.91
C PRO A 188 -11.29 -1.17 -10.78
N GLY A 189 -11.46 -2.47 -10.56
CA GLY A 189 -10.99 -3.48 -11.49
C GLY A 189 -11.73 -3.37 -12.84
N LEU A 190 -11.21 -4.01 -13.86
CA LEU A 190 -11.76 -3.94 -15.23
C LEU A 190 -13.21 -4.45 -15.36
N ASP A 191 -13.69 -5.19 -14.38
CA ASP A 191 -15.07 -5.72 -14.31
C ASP A 191 -15.99 -4.93 -13.38
N GLY A 192 -15.52 -3.83 -12.83
CA GLY A 192 -16.25 -2.97 -11.89
C GLY A 192 -16.16 -3.37 -10.42
N ARG A 193 -15.65 -4.57 -10.11
CA ARG A 193 -15.37 -4.99 -8.73
C ARG A 193 -14.07 -4.35 -8.23
N LYS A 194 -13.79 -4.51 -6.93
CA LYS A 194 -12.49 -4.12 -6.37
C LYS A 194 -11.36 -4.72 -7.19
N MET A 195 -10.35 -3.91 -7.51
CA MET A 195 -9.17 -4.39 -8.23
C MET A 195 -8.39 -5.39 -7.38
N SER A 196 -8.21 -6.59 -7.92
CA SER A 196 -7.49 -7.66 -7.25
C SER A 196 -6.88 -8.61 -8.29
N LYS A 197 -5.63 -8.99 -8.04
CA LYS A 197 -4.96 -10.01 -8.88
C LYS A 197 -5.75 -11.33 -8.93
N SER A 198 -6.34 -11.73 -7.81
CA SER A 198 -7.12 -12.98 -7.72
C SER A 198 -8.38 -12.98 -8.57
N TYR A 199 -8.92 -11.82 -8.90
CA TYR A 199 -10.09 -11.68 -9.79
C TYR A 199 -9.73 -11.60 -11.27
N GLY A 200 -8.45 -11.50 -11.61
CA GLY A 200 -8.01 -11.32 -13.00
C GLY A 200 -8.43 -9.99 -13.64
N ASN A 201 -8.77 -9.00 -12.81
CA ASN A 201 -9.28 -7.68 -13.22
C ASN A 201 -8.29 -6.54 -12.99
N ALA A 202 -7.04 -6.87 -12.62
CA ALA A 202 -6.01 -5.90 -12.26
C ALA A 202 -4.98 -5.71 -13.37
N ILE A 203 -4.61 -4.46 -13.62
CA ILE A 203 -3.47 -4.11 -14.47
C ILE A 203 -2.26 -3.90 -13.56
N SER A 204 -1.25 -4.75 -13.68
CA SER A 204 -0.01 -4.62 -12.92
C SER A 204 0.90 -3.54 -13.50
N LEU A 205 1.64 -2.86 -12.65
CA LEU A 205 2.65 -1.85 -13.07
C LEU A 205 3.75 -2.49 -13.95
N SER A 206 4.00 -3.79 -13.75
CA SER A 206 5.01 -4.54 -14.51
C SER A 206 4.53 -5.04 -15.88
N MET A 207 3.24 -4.90 -16.20
CA MET A 207 2.72 -5.30 -17.51
C MET A 207 3.25 -4.41 -18.62
N THR A 208 3.51 -5.03 -19.79
CA THR A 208 3.81 -4.29 -21.01
C THR A 208 2.56 -3.60 -21.57
N ALA A 209 2.76 -2.69 -22.51
CA ALA A 209 1.65 -2.06 -23.24
C ALA A 209 0.78 -3.09 -23.97
N GLU A 210 1.40 -4.13 -24.54
CA GLU A 210 0.72 -5.22 -25.25
C GLU A 210 -0.10 -6.09 -24.29
N GLU A 211 0.46 -6.48 -23.16
CA GLU A 211 -0.24 -7.25 -22.12
C GLU A 211 -1.43 -6.49 -21.58
N THR A 212 -1.25 -5.19 -21.32
CA THR A 212 -2.31 -4.28 -20.88
C THR A 212 -3.44 -4.18 -21.90
N ALA A 213 -3.08 -3.98 -23.17
CA ALA A 213 -4.05 -3.93 -24.26
C ALA A 213 -4.85 -5.23 -24.37
N LYS A 214 -4.17 -6.37 -24.28
CA LYS A 214 -4.81 -7.69 -24.32
C LYS A 214 -5.78 -7.90 -23.19
N LEU A 215 -5.41 -7.49 -21.98
CA LEU A 215 -6.28 -7.60 -20.79
C LEU A 215 -7.52 -6.71 -20.93
N ILE A 216 -7.37 -5.48 -21.38
CA ILE A 216 -8.48 -4.55 -21.60
C ILE A 216 -9.42 -5.08 -22.68
N LYS A 217 -8.90 -5.61 -23.78
CA LYS A 217 -9.70 -6.20 -24.86
C LYS A 217 -10.56 -7.37 -24.38
N LYS A 218 -10.07 -8.15 -23.42
CA LYS A 218 -10.79 -9.29 -22.83
C LYS A 218 -11.81 -8.89 -21.77
N SER A 219 -11.78 -7.66 -21.28
CA SER A 219 -12.69 -7.22 -20.23
C SER A 219 -14.14 -7.26 -20.73
N LYS A 220 -15.04 -7.62 -19.81
CA LYS A 220 -16.47 -7.71 -20.14
C LYS A 220 -17.09 -6.33 -20.18
N THR A 221 -17.79 -6.07 -21.26
CA THR A 221 -18.73 -4.97 -21.42
C THR A 221 -20.16 -5.56 -21.56
N ASP A 222 -21.11 -4.77 -21.92
CA ASP A 222 -22.46 -5.24 -22.21
C ASP A 222 -22.79 -5.14 -23.71
N SER A 223 -24.02 -5.48 -24.08
CA SER A 223 -24.46 -5.49 -25.47
C SER A 223 -24.91 -4.10 -25.97
N GLU A 224 -24.97 -3.11 -25.09
CA GLU A 224 -25.46 -1.78 -25.41
C GLU A 224 -24.38 -0.98 -26.13
N ARG A 225 -24.70 -0.52 -27.35
CA ARG A 225 -23.72 0.15 -28.19
C ARG A 225 -23.45 1.59 -27.76
N MET A 226 -24.47 2.28 -27.26
CA MET A 226 -24.31 3.64 -26.71
C MET A 226 -23.51 3.58 -25.44
N ILE A 227 -22.40 4.30 -25.37
CA ILE A 227 -21.56 4.34 -24.17
C ILE A 227 -22.07 5.39 -23.21
N THR A 228 -22.42 4.95 -22.00
CA THR A 228 -22.88 5.81 -20.89
C THR A 228 -22.17 5.44 -19.61
N PHE A 229 -21.97 6.44 -18.75
CA PHE A 229 -21.41 6.22 -17.41
C PHE A 229 -22.52 5.93 -16.42
N ASP A 230 -22.65 4.68 -16.03
CA ASP A 230 -23.66 4.19 -15.08
C ASP A 230 -23.08 3.02 -14.28
N PRO A 231 -22.39 3.30 -13.16
CA PRO A 231 -21.73 2.27 -12.36
C PRO A 231 -22.64 1.17 -11.85
N ASP A 232 -23.91 1.50 -11.56
CA ASP A 232 -24.86 0.55 -10.98
C ASP A 232 -25.38 -0.46 -12.02
N ASN A 233 -25.69 0.00 -13.23
CA ASN A 233 -26.27 -0.84 -14.28
C ASN A 233 -25.25 -1.31 -15.32
N ARG A 234 -24.16 -0.58 -15.46
CA ARG A 234 -23.08 -0.86 -16.43
C ARG A 234 -21.71 -0.86 -15.76
N PRO A 235 -21.45 -1.77 -14.81
CA PRO A 235 -20.22 -1.73 -14.02
C PRO A 235 -18.96 -1.89 -14.85
N GLY A 236 -18.93 -2.77 -15.83
CA GLY A 236 -17.75 -3.00 -16.69
C GLY A 236 -17.43 -1.80 -17.57
N VAL A 237 -18.42 -1.24 -18.24
CA VAL A 237 -18.28 -0.03 -19.07
C VAL A 237 -17.85 1.16 -18.20
N SER A 238 -18.49 1.34 -17.07
CA SER A 238 -18.19 2.46 -16.17
C SER A 238 -16.83 2.35 -15.52
N ALA A 239 -16.36 1.14 -15.22
CA ALA A 239 -15.00 0.89 -14.72
C ALA A 239 -13.94 1.31 -15.75
N LEU A 240 -14.13 0.96 -17.01
CA LEU A 240 -13.24 1.36 -18.10
C LEU A 240 -13.22 2.89 -18.26
N LEU A 241 -14.38 3.53 -18.22
CA LEU A 241 -14.50 4.99 -18.29
C LEU A 241 -13.81 5.67 -17.10
N THR A 242 -13.96 5.14 -15.90
CA THR A 242 -13.29 5.66 -14.69
C THR A 242 -11.77 5.56 -14.84
N THR A 243 -11.26 4.43 -15.29
CA THR A 243 -9.82 4.22 -15.51
C THR A 243 -9.28 5.21 -16.54
N ALA A 244 -9.96 5.38 -17.67
CA ALA A 244 -9.58 6.36 -18.67
C ALA A 244 -9.61 7.80 -18.13
N GLY A 245 -10.64 8.13 -17.35
CA GLY A 245 -10.78 9.44 -16.73
C GLY A 245 -9.63 9.79 -15.80
N ILE A 246 -9.22 8.84 -14.97
CA ILE A 246 -8.08 9.01 -14.05
C ILE A 246 -6.77 9.20 -14.83
N CYS A 247 -6.54 8.42 -15.86
CA CYS A 247 -5.32 8.51 -16.66
C CYS A 247 -5.24 9.78 -17.52
N THR A 248 -6.37 10.32 -17.95
CA THR A 248 -6.42 11.51 -18.82
C THR A 248 -6.75 12.81 -18.10
N GLY A 249 -7.19 12.73 -16.84
CA GLY A 249 -7.69 13.89 -16.10
C GLY A 249 -9.06 14.41 -16.60
N ARG A 250 -9.80 13.60 -17.36
CA ARG A 250 -11.11 13.95 -17.92
C ARG A 250 -12.26 13.33 -17.15
N ASP A 251 -13.41 13.97 -17.18
CA ASP A 251 -14.62 13.41 -16.61
C ASP A 251 -15.04 12.15 -17.41
N PRO A 252 -15.31 11.02 -16.72
CA PRO A 252 -15.79 9.81 -17.38
C PRO A 252 -17.03 9.99 -18.25
N LYS A 253 -17.94 10.90 -17.87
CA LYS A 253 -19.14 11.23 -18.63
C LYS A 253 -18.81 11.93 -19.96
N GLU A 254 -17.84 12.83 -19.95
CA GLU A 254 -17.39 13.50 -21.18
C GLU A 254 -16.76 12.49 -22.15
N ILE A 255 -15.97 11.56 -21.63
CA ILE A 255 -15.38 10.48 -22.45
C ILE A 255 -16.48 9.61 -23.04
N ALA A 256 -17.49 9.25 -22.24
CA ALA A 256 -18.63 8.47 -22.69
C ALA A 256 -19.39 9.17 -23.82
N ASP A 257 -19.65 10.47 -23.69
CA ASP A 257 -20.33 11.28 -24.69
C ASP A 257 -19.55 11.34 -26.00
N GLU A 258 -18.22 11.46 -25.91
CA GLU A 258 -17.33 11.49 -27.08
C GLU A 258 -17.35 10.16 -27.83
N ILE A 259 -17.34 9.03 -27.14
CA ILE A 259 -17.41 7.69 -27.74
C ILE A 259 -18.80 7.43 -28.33
N GLY A 260 -19.85 7.81 -27.60
CA GLY A 260 -21.23 7.73 -28.05
C GLY A 260 -21.61 6.36 -28.56
N MET A 261 -22.03 6.29 -29.82
CA MET A 261 -22.44 5.05 -30.52
C MET A 261 -21.28 4.19 -31.01
N GLY A 262 -20.04 4.54 -30.70
CA GLY A 262 -18.85 3.76 -31.08
C GLY A 262 -18.80 2.35 -30.50
N GLY A 263 -19.49 2.11 -29.41
CA GLY A 263 -19.60 0.79 -28.79
C GLY A 263 -18.39 0.40 -27.96
N GLY A 264 -18.43 -0.84 -27.44
CA GLY A 264 -17.39 -1.38 -26.55
C GLY A 264 -15.98 -1.43 -27.18
N GLY A 265 -15.89 -1.66 -28.47
CA GLY A 265 -14.61 -1.66 -29.18
C GLY A 265 -13.93 -0.28 -29.18
N ALA A 266 -14.68 0.77 -29.46
CA ALA A 266 -14.16 2.14 -29.42
C ALA A 266 -13.80 2.57 -27.99
N LEU A 267 -14.61 2.18 -26.99
CA LEU A 267 -14.31 2.40 -25.58
C LEU A 267 -12.98 1.75 -25.19
N LYS A 268 -12.80 0.47 -25.51
CA LYS A 268 -11.58 -0.27 -25.18
C LYS A 268 -10.35 0.32 -25.86
N ALA A 269 -10.45 0.74 -27.11
CA ALA A 269 -9.36 1.40 -27.82
C ALA A 269 -8.96 2.71 -27.12
N TYR A 270 -9.92 3.50 -26.69
CA TYR A 270 -9.67 4.73 -25.95
C TYR A 270 -8.96 4.46 -24.60
N VAL A 271 -9.45 3.47 -23.84
CA VAL A 271 -8.88 3.11 -22.54
C VAL A 271 -7.46 2.57 -22.68
N ILE A 272 -7.19 1.72 -23.69
CA ILE A 272 -5.85 1.20 -23.98
C ILE A 272 -4.88 2.35 -24.22
N ASP A 273 -5.25 3.29 -25.06
CA ASP A 273 -4.42 4.45 -25.36
C ASP A 273 -4.18 5.32 -24.13
N ALA A 274 -5.22 5.61 -23.36
CA ALA A 274 -5.14 6.40 -22.14
C ALA A 274 -4.21 5.78 -21.09
N VAL A 275 -4.36 4.49 -20.80
CA VAL A 275 -3.55 3.77 -19.82
C VAL A 275 -2.10 3.64 -20.30
N ASN A 276 -1.89 3.22 -21.52
CA ASN A 276 -0.54 3.02 -22.06
C ASN A 276 0.24 4.33 -22.17
N SER A 277 -0.40 5.41 -22.60
CA SER A 277 0.23 6.74 -22.65
C SER A 277 0.62 7.24 -21.25
N TYR A 278 -0.25 7.05 -20.28
CA TYR A 278 0.05 7.45 -18.91
C TYR A 278 1.23 6.69 -18.30
N PHE A 279 1.26 5.37 -18.48
CA PHE A 279 2.26 4.50 -17.86
C PHE A 279 3.56 4.31 -18.66
N GLU A 280 3.64 4.80 -19.89
CA GLU A 280 4.86 4.68 -20.71
C GLU A 280 6.12 5.21 -20.00
N PRO A 281 6.15 6.42 -19.42
CA PRO A 281 7.33 6.90 -18.72
C PRO A 281 7.69 6.04 -17.48
N ILE A 282 6.70 5.55 -16.76
CA ILE A 282 6.89 4.68 -15.60
C ILE A 282 7.47 3.35 -16.03
N ARG A 283 6.93 2.75 -17.08
CA ARG A 283 7.43 1.48 -17.67
C ARG A 283 8.86 1.60 -18.15
N GLN A 284 9.22 2.72 -18.76
CA GLN A 284 10.58 2.98 -19.20
C GLN A 284 11.54 3.04 -18.01
N ARG A 285 11.22 3.80 -16.99
CA ARG A 285 12.02 3.85 -15.74
C ARG A 285 12.11 2.48 -15.07
N ARG A 286 11.01 1.73 -15.06
CA ARG A 286 10.98 0.39 -14.50
C ARG A 286 11.97 -0.54 -15.20
N THR A 287 12.02 -0.50 -16.53
CA THR A 287 12.98 -1.27 -17.34
C THR A 287 14.41 -0.89 -17.01
N GLU A 288 14.70 0.40 -16.85
CA GLU A 288 16.03 0.90 -16.50
C GLU A 288 16.46 0.43 -15.11
N PHE A 289 15.57 0.48 -14.11
CA PHE A 289 15.87 0.00 -12.75
C PHE A 289 15.99 -1.52 -12.68
N ALA A 290 15.16 -2.25 -13.39
CA ALA A 290 15.21 -3.72 -13.46
C ALA A 290 16.52 -4.24 -14.04
N ALA A 291 17.19 -3.45 -14.89
CA ALA A 291 18.51 -3.75 -15.43
C ALA A 291 19.66 -3.52 -14.43
N GLN A 292 19.37 -3.02 -13.24
CA GLN A 292 20.34 -2.65 -12.19
C GLN A 292 20.07 -3.40 -10.88
N PRO A 293 20.16 -4.74 -10.84
CA PRO A 293 19.81 -5.51 -9.64
C PRO A 293 20.71 -5.19 -8.44
N ASP A 294 21.98 -4.85 -8.66
CA ASP A 294 22.89 -4.46 -7.58
C ASP A 294 22.46 -3.15 -6.93
N LEU A 295 22.02 -2.17 -7.71
CA LEU A 295 21.46 -0.92 -7.19
C LEU A 295 20.23 -1.16 -6.31
N ILE A 296 19.32 -2.02 -6.76
CA ILE A 296 18.13 -2.37 -5.98
C ILE A 296 18.51 -3.04 -4.65
N GLY A 297 19.44 -3.98 -4.69
CA GLY A 297 19.98 -4.62 -3.49
C GLY A 297 20.61 -3.61 -2.52
N ASP A 298 21.41 -2.69 -3.03
CA ASP A 298 22.05 -1.65 -2.23
C ASP A 298 21.04 -0.70 -1.57
N ILE A 299 19.97 -0.34 -2.29
CA ILE A 299 18.89 0.49 -1.74
C ILE A 299 18.18 -0.22 -0.58
N ILE A 300 17.87 -1.50 -0.72
CA ILE A 300 17.25 -2.30 0.34
C ILE A 300 18.17 -2.41 1.55
N HIS A 301 19.45 -2.72 1.33
CA HIS A 301 20.45 -2.82 2.39
C HIS A 301 20.65 -1.50 3.13
N ASP A 302 20.74 -0.39 2.42
CA ASP A 302 20.88 0.94 3.01
C ASP A 302 19.63 1.31 3.84
N GLY A 303 18.44 1.09 3.30
CA GLY A 303 17.19 1.34 4.01
C GLY A 303 17.07 0.50 5.28
N ASN A 304 17.41 -0.78 5.22
CA ASN A 304 17.44 -1.67 6.38
C ASN A 304 18.48 -1.22 7.43
N ALA A 305 19.64 -0.79 7.01
CA ALA A 305 20.69 -0.28 7.92
C ALA A 305 20.21 0.99 8.66
N ARG A 306 19.62 1.93 7.93
CA ARG A 306 19.05 3.15 8.53
C ARG A 306 17.90 2.84 9.48
N ALA A 307 17.01 1.93 9.10
CA ALA A 307 15.91 1.49 9.95
C ALA A 307 16.40 0.83 11.24
N ASN A 308 17.46 0.02 11.17
CA ASN A 308 18.05 -0.60 12.36
C ASN A 308 18.63 0.43 13.33
N VAL A 309 19.27 1.48 12.84
CA VAL A 309 19.75 2.58 13.70
C VAL A 309 18.61 3.21 14.47
N ILE A 310 17.52 3.54 13.78
CA ILE A 310 16.33 4.16 14.37
C ILE A 310 15.66 3.20 15.36
N ALA A 311 15.46 1.95 14.95
CA ALA A 311 14.77 0.95 15.76
C ALA A 311 15.54 0.62 17.05
N ASN A 312 16.86 0.50 16.97
CA ASN A 312 17.69 0.28 18.15
C ASN A 312 17.63 1.46 19.12
N ALA A 313 17.66 2.69 18.62
CA ALA A 313 17.53 3.88 19.46
C ALA A 313 16.16 3.94 20.15
N THR A 314 15.08 3.62 19.45
CA THR A 314 13.72 3.59 20.02
C THR A 314 13.59 2.47 21.05
N LEU A 315 14.14 1.29 20.77
CA LEU A 315 14.11 0.17 21.73
C LEU A 315 14.88 0.54 23.01
N ASP A 316 16.00 1.23 22.91
CA ASP A 316 16.74 1.71 24.07
C ASP A 316 15.91 2.71 24.90
N GLU A 317 15.22 3.66 24.26
CA GLU A 317 14.29 4.58 24.93
C GLU A 317 13.18 3.82 25.66
N VAL A 318 12.61 2.82 25.04
CA VAL A 318 11.55 1.97 25.62
C VAL A 318 12.09 1.23 26.86
N ARG A 319 13.26 0.62 26.74
CA ARG A 319 13.89 -0.11 27.85
C ARG A 319 14.24 0.82 29.03
N GLU A 320 14.77 1.99 28.74
CA GLU A 320 15.03 3.01 29.77
C GLU A 320 13.75 3.44 30.49
N ALA A 321 12.69 3.75 29.72
CA ALA A 321 11.41 4.14 30.28
C ALA A 321 10.79 3.03 31.15
N MET A 322 10.98 1.76 30.79
CA MET A 322 10.50 0.61 31.54
C MET A 322 11.43 0.18 32.68
N GLY A 323 12.59 0.84 32.86
CA GLY A 323 13.58 0.49 33.87
C GLY A 323 14.34 -0.82 33.61
N MET A 324 14.45 -1.23 32.35
CA MET A 324 15.10 -2.48 31.92
C MET A 324 16.48 -2.22 31.29
N VAL A 325 17.32 -1.50 31.99
CA VAL A 325 18.70 -1.24 31.59
C VAL A 325 19.64 -1.94 32.55
N TYR A 326 20.54 -2.79 32.03
CA TYR A 326 21.46 -3.59 32.82
C TYR A 326 22.89 -3.37 32.38
#